data_435904b2f0e7fcba5caf11c3fceb3a59
#
_entry.id   435904b2f0e7fcba5caf11c3fceb3a59
#
_cell.length_a   1.000
_cell.length_b   1.000
_cell.length_c   1.000
_cell.angle_alpha   90.00
_cell.angle_beta   90.00
_cell.angle_gamma   90.00
#
_symmetry.space_group_name_H-M   'P 1'
#
loop_
_entity.id
_entity.type
_entity.pdbx_description
1 polymer ?
#
loop_
_entity_poly.entity_id
_entity_poly.type
_entity_poly.pdbx_seq_one_letter_code
_entity_poly.pdbx_strand_id
1 'polypeptide(L)'
;MKVVVAIDSFKGSLSSMEAGQAIAEGVKRVYQHAEVAVRPLADGGEGTVEALVEGMGGVFVTKEVTGPLGEKVEAVYGIIESKDDLSKTAIIEMSAAAGITLVPEESRNPMNTTTYGVGELILDAIERGCRHFIVGIGGSATNDGGVGMLQALGYDFVTQEGKAISYGGNGLRELASIEESNVHPTLKECTFKVACDVTNPLCGENGSSAIFGPQKGATPEMVQELDQLLLHYAELSKNINSHADRFYPGTGAAGGMGFAFLTYTNATLESGIQIVLTETKLEELITTADFVVTGEGRLDGQTALGKAPIGVAALAKKHQKKVLAFAGAVTLDAKECNQHGIDAFFPILRGVVTLKEAMNKEVAHQNMVDTVEQVFRVVEMMKEGRENG
;
A
#
# COMPACT_ATOMS: atom_id res chain seq x y z
N MET A 1 23.65 -3.90 -22.34
CA MET A 1 22.71 -2.94 -21.74
C MET A 1 21.99 -3.63 -20.62
N LYS A 2 21.93 -2.99 -19.44
CA LYS A 2 21.18 -3.46 -18.30
C LYS A 2 20.07 -2.44 -17.94
N VAL A 3 18.82 -2.89 -17.92
CA VAL A 3 17.65 -2.06 -17.64
C VAL A 3 16.93 -2.60 -16.42
N VAL A 4 16.63 -1.74 -15.46
CA VAL A 4 15.80 -2.07 -14.30
C VAL A 4 14.44 -1.42 -14.50
N VAL A 5 13.40 -2.23 -14.40
CA VAL A 5 12.01 -1.80 -14.56
C VAL A 5 11.28 -1.96 -13.23
N ALA A 6 10.77 -0.85 -12.73
CA ALA A 6 9.87 -0.81 -11.57
C ALA A 6 8.73 0.17 -11.87
N ILE A 7 7.60 -0.36 -12.31
CA ILE A 7 6.44 0.40 -12.78
C ILE A 7 5.21 0.00 -11.99
N ASP A 8 4.41 0.98 -11.58
CA ASP A 8 3.16 0.74 -10.89
C ASP A 8 2.07 0.24 -11.83
N SER A 9 1.03 -0.33 -11.28
CA SER A 9 -0.10 -0.86 -12.04
C SER A 9 -0.82 0.23 -12.85
N PHE A 10 -1.35 -0.17 -14.00
CA PHE A 10 -2.28 0.64 -14.78
C PHE A 10 -3.69 0.22 -14.38
N LYS A 11 -4.18 0.75 -13.27
CA LYS A 11 -5.42 0.33 -12.60
C LYS A 11 -6.55 0.02 -13.60
N GLY A 12 -7.07 -1.21 -13.52
CA GLY A 12 -8.11 -1.71 -14.42
C GLY A 12 -7.63 -2.11 -15.83
N SER A 13 -6.29 -2.15 -16.08
CA SER A 13 -5.70 -2.53 -17.37
C SER A 13 -4.55 -3.53 -17.20
N LEU A 14 -3.37 -3.09 -16.76
CA LEU A 14 -2.19 -3.94 -16.57
C LEU A 14 -1.76 -3.98 -15.10
N SER A 15 -1.42 -5.17 -14.59
CA SER A 15 -0.71 -5.26 -13.31
C SER A 15 0.71 -4.67 -13.41
N SER A 16 1.34 -4.39 -12.28
CA SER A 16 2.72 -3.91 -12.23
C SER A 16 3.68 -4.84 -13.00
N MET A 17 3.53 -6.15 -12.79
CA MET A 17 4.37 -7.14 -13.46
C MET A 17 4.10 -7.24 -14.96
N GLU A 18 2.84 -7.17 -15.39
CA GLU A 18 2.47 -7.17 -16.82
C GLU A 18 3.00 -5.94 -17.55
N ALA A 19 2.86 -4.76 -16.97
CA ALA A 19 3.44 -3.52 -17.52
C ALA A 19 4.97 -3.61 -17.61
N GLY A 20 5.62 -4.15 -16.58
CA GLY A 20 7.05 -4.39 -16.56
C GLY A 20 7.52 -5.37 -17.62
N GLN A 21 6.77 -6.44 -17.86
CA GLN A 21 7.07 -7.42 -18.92
C GLN A 21 6.91 -6.82 -20.30
N ALA A 22 5.88 -6.00 -20.55
CA ALA A 22 5.70 -5.27 -21.80
C ALA A 22 6.86 -4.33 -22.08
N ILE A 23 7.36 -3.62 -21.05
CA ILE A 23 8.58 -2.81 -21.17
C ILE A 23 9.78 -3.67 -21.53
N ALA A 24 9.98 -4.81 -20.87
CA ALA A 24 11.08 -5.72 -21.14
C ALA A 24 11.04 -6.25 -22.58
N GLU A 25 9.85 -6.54 -23.11
CA GLU A 25 9.67 -6.93 -24.51
C GLU A 25 10.09 -5.79 -25.46
N GLY A 26 9.59 -4.57 -25.23
CA GLY A 26 9.93 -3.41 -26.06
C GLY A 26 11.43 -3.11 -26.08
N VAL A 27 12.11 -3.18 -24.94
CA VAL A 27 13.58 -3.05 -24.84
C VAL A 27 14.29 -4.12 -25.67
N LYS A 28 13.89 -5.38 -25.55
CA LYS A 28 14.51 -6.53 -26.23
C LYS A 28 14.30 -6.52 -27.75
N ARG A 29 13.27 -5.85 -28.27
CA ARG A 29 13.09 -5.66 -29.71
C ARG A 29 14.21 -4.82 -30.33
N VAL A 30 14.86 -3.94 -29.54
CA VAL A 30 16.00 -3.12 -29.97
C VAL A 30 17.32 -3.74 -29.53
N TYR A 31 17.41 -4.10 -28.25
CA TYR A 31 18.60 -4.68 -27.64
C TYR A 31 18.34 -6.14 -27.27
N GLN A 32 18.50 -7.06 -28.22
CA GLN A 32 18.14 -8.48 -28.07
C GLN A 32 18.83 -9.16 -26.88
N HIS A 33 20.04 -8.71 -26.51
CA HIS A 33 20.83 -9.26 -25.40
C HIS A 33 20.79 -8.37 -24.16
N ALA A 34 19.80 -7.45 -24.05
CA ALA A 34 19.65 -6.64 -22.85
C ALA A 34 19.26 -7.51 -21.65
N GLU A 35 19.94 -7.30 -20.53
CA GLU A 35 19.51 -7.77 -19.22
C GLU A 35 18.43 -6.83 -18.72
N VAL A 36 17.20 -7.31 -18.62
CA VAL A 36 16.07 -6.52 -18.12
C VAL A 36 15.55 -7.16 -16.84
N ALA A 37 15.75 -6.49 -15.72
CA ALA A 37 15.25 -6.90 -14.41
C ALA A 37 13.94 -6.18 -14.11
N VAL A 38 12.83 -6.91 -14.07
CA VAL A 38 11.51 -6.40 -13.66
C VAL A 38 11.34 -6.64 -12.17
N ARG A 39 10.88 -5.60 -11.46
CA ARG A 39 10.51 -5.66 -10.05
C ARG A 39 9.12 -5.08 -9.86
N PRO A 40 8.34 -5.65 -8.95
CA PRO A 40 7.01 -5.11 -8.62
C PRO A 40 7.14 -3.72 -8.03
N LEU A 41 6.16 -2.88 -8.30
CA LEU A 41 6.03 -1.56 -7.70
C LEU A 41 4.58 -1.37 -7.25
N ALA A 42 4.42 -0.79 -6.07
CA ALA A 42 3.16 -0.36 -5.49
C ALA A 42 3.42 0.74 -4.47
N ASP A 43 2.39 1.49 -4.11
CA ASP A 43 2.48 2.61 -3.17
C ASP A 43 2.01 2.26 -1.74
N GLY A 44 1.77 0.98 -1.46
CA GLY A 44 1.24 0.52 -0.16
C GLY A 44 -0.29 0.53 -0.08
N GLY A 45 -0.96 0.96 -1.15
CA GLY A 45 -2.42 0.91 -1.31
C GLY A 45 -2.89 -0.36 -2.01
N GLU A 46 -4.02 -0.25 -2.72
CA GLU A 46 -4.63 -1.34 -3.51
C GLU A 46 -3.66 -1.86 -4.58
N GLY A 47 -3.51 -3.18 -4.66
CA GLY A 47 -2.63 -3.88 -5.58
C GLY A 47 -1.23 -4.18 -5.03
N THR A 48 -0.94 -3.79 -3.79
CA THR A 48 0.37 -4.08 -3.15
C THR A 48 0.55 -5.57 -2.92
N VAL A 49 -0.49 -6.29 -2.47
CA VAL A 49 -0.46 -7.75 -2.30
C VAL A 49 -0.16 -8.43 -3.63
N GLU A 50 -0.92 -8.09 -4.69
CA GLU A 50 -0.73 -8.64 -6.03
C GLU A 50 0.70 -8.40 -6.54
N ALA A 51 1.16 -7.15 -6.50
CA ALA A 51 2.47 -6.76 -6.99
C ALA A 51 3.60 -7.52 -6.27
N LEU A 52 3.60 -7.56 -4.94
CA LEU A 52 4.66 -8.20 -4.18
C LEU A 52 4.61 -9.73 -4.31
N VAL A 53 3.43 -10.34 -4.27
CA VAL A 53 3.27 -11.81 -4.41
C VAL A 53 3.74 -12.27 -5.79
N GLU A 54 3.25 -11.65 -6.87
CA GLU A 54 3.65 -12.00 -8.23
C GLU A 54 5.15 -11.74 -8.47
N GLY A 55 5.64 -10.58 -8.04
CA GLY A 55 7.02 -10.16 -8.29
C GLY A 55 8.06 -10.90 -7.47
N MET A 56 7.71 -11.43 -6.30
CA MET A 56 8.61 -12.14 -5.42
C MET A 56 8.39 -13.66 -5.39
N GLY A 57 7.42 -14.16 -6.16
CA GLY A 57 7.13 -15.59 -6.28
C GLY A 57 6.45 -16.16 -5.04
N GLY A 58 5.56 -15.37 -4.42
CA GLY A 58 4.75 -15.78 -3.29
C GLY A 58 3.51 -16.57 -3.68
N VAL A 59 2.65 -16.81 -2.72
CA VAL A 59 1.36 -17.47 -2.90
C VAL A 59 0.22 -16.63 -2.34
N PHE A 60 -0.92 -16.65 -3.00
CA PHE A 60 -2.14 -16.05 -2.50
C PHE A 60 -2.87 -17.02 -1.56
N VAL A 61 -3.40 -16.48 -0.49
CA VAL A 61 -4.22 -17.19 0.49
C VAL A 61 -5.58 -16.50 0.57
N THR A 62 -6.66 -17.26 0.41
CA THR A 62 -8.03 -16.80 0.62
C THR A 62 -8.52 -17.28 1.98
N LYS A 63 -9.10 -16.39 2.76
CA LYS A 63 -9.66 -16.66 4.08
C LYS A 63 -11.04 -15.99 4.21
N GLU A 64 -12.01 -16.74 4.71
CA GLU A 64 -13.27 -16.15 5.17
C GLU A 64 -13.05 -15.48 6.53
N VAL A 65 -13.35 -14.17 6.60
CA VAL A 65 -13.18 -13.34 7.79
C VAL A 65 -14.41 -12.48 8.03
N THR A 66 -14.43 -11.81 9.17
CA THR A 66 -15.47 -10.84 9.52
C THR A 66 -15.27 -9.55 8.72
N GLY A 67 -16.25 -9.22 7.89
CA GLY A 67 -16.27 -7.98 7.11
C GLY A 67 -16.56 -6.73 7.95
N PRO A 68 -16.53 -5.54 7.32
CA PRO A 68 -16.65 -4.28 8.04
C PRO A 68 -18.00 -4.08 8.73
N LEU A 69 -19.09 -4.71 8.25
CA LEU A 69 -20.42 -4.65 8.85
C LEU A 69 -20.74 -5.87 9.73
N GLY A 70 -19.76 -6.77 9.95
CA GLY A 70 -19.92 -7.96 10.80
C GLY A 70 -20.33 -9.23 10.06
N GLU A 71 -20.70 -9.16 8.78
CA GLU A 71 -20.94 -10.31 7.91
C GLU A 71 -19.62 -10.99 7.50
N LYS A 72 -19.68 -12.23 7.02
CA LYS A 72 -18.51 -12.92 6.51
C LYS A 72 -18.19 -12.48 5.07
N VAL A 73 -16.90 -12.23 4.83
CA VAL A 73 -16.36 -11.88 3.53
C VAL A 73 -15.15 -12.75 3.20
N GLU A 74 -14.94 -13.05 1.93
CA GLU A 74 -13.70 -13.66 1.47
C GLU A 74 -12.63 -12.57 1.29
N ALA A 75 -11.53 -12.68 2.03
CA ALA A 75 -10.39 -11.78 1.92
C ALA A 75 -9.16 -12.52 1.44
N VAL A 76 -8.38 -11.87 0.57
CA VAL A 76 -7.15 -12.42 0.00
C VAL A 76 -5.96 -11.68 0.59
N TYR A 77 -4.93 -12.43 0.97
CA TYR A 77 -3.63 -11.89 1.35
C TYR A 77 -2.50 -12.73 0.74
N GLY A 78 -1.27 -12.24 0.82
CA GLY A 78 -0.11 -12.91 0.25
C GLY A 78 0.82 -13.49 1.30
N ILE A 79 1.53 -14.57 0.96
CA ILE A 79 2.66 -15.08 1.73
C ILE A 79 3.86 -15.21 0.80
N ILE A 80 4.98 -14.62 1.21
CA ILE A 80 6.28 -14.76 0.56
C ILE A 80 7.19 -15.53 1.51
N GLU A 81 7.91 -16.50 0.97
CA GLU A 81 8.93 -17.24 1.71
C GLU A 81 10.32 -16.82 1.23
N SER A 82 11.16 -16.37 2.16
CA SER A 82 12.55 -16.01 1.87
C SER A 82 13.34 -17.27 1.49
N LYS A 83 14.12 -17.16 0.41
CA LYS A 83 14.99 -18.27 -0.03
C LYS A 83 16.23 -18.44 0.83
N ASP A 84 16.60 -17.39 1.57
CA ASP A 84 17.84 -17.34 2.33
C ASP A 84 17.71 -18.02 3.69
N ASP A 85 16.60 -17.79 4.39
CA ASP A 85 16.37 -18.24 5.77
C ASP A 85 15.02 -18.95 6.00
N LEU A 86 14.24 -19.15 4.93
CA LEU A 86 12.90 -19.75 4.94
C LEU A 86 11.89 -19.00 5.82
N SER A 87 12.19 -17.74 6.20
CA SER A 87 11.26 -16.90 6.92
C SER A 87 10.06 -16.56 6.03
N LYS A 88 8.87 -16.47 6.63
CA LYS A 88 7.62 -16.15 5.92
C LYS A 88 7.17 -14.75 6.27
N THR A 89 6.91 -13.98 5.23
CA THR A 89 6.32 -12.65 5.31
C THR A 89 4.89 -12.68 4.79
N ALA A 90 3.94 -12.22 5.60
CA ALA A 90 2.56 -12.01 5.16
C ALA A 90 2.41 -10.59 4.63
N ILE A 91 1.69 -10.45 3.51
CA ILE A 91 1.35 -9.16 2.90
C ILE A 91 -0.16 -9.05 2.95
N ILE A 92 -0.66 -8.07 3.71
CA ILE A 92 -2.08 -7.88 3.99
C ILE A 92 -2.49 -6.46 3.57
N GLU A 93 -3.53 -6.34 2.77
CA GLU A 93 -4.25 -5.09 2.59
C GLU A 93 -5.48 -5.09 3.50
N MET A 94 -5.57 -4.12 4.42
CA MET A 94 -6.74 -4.05 5.31
C MET A 94 -8.05 -3.90 4.54
N SER A 95 -8.02 -3.33 3.35
CA SER A 95 -9.18 -3.14 2.49
C SER A 95 -9.83 -4.46 2.07
N ALA A 96 -9.10 -5.57 2.07
CA ALA A 96 -9.66 -6.90 1.78
C ALA A 96 -10.66 -7.38 2.86
N ALA A 97 -10.52 -6.91 4.12
CA ALA A 97 -11.37 -7.30 5.24
C ALA A 97 -12.16 -6.14 5.86
N ALA A 98 -11.69 -4.89 5.71
CA ALA A 98 -12.29 -3.70 6.32
C ALA A 98 -12.34 -2.50 5.36
N GLY A 99 -12.39 -2.77 4.06
CA GLY A 99 -12.36 -1.77 3.00
C GLY A 99 -13.68 -1.06 2.76
N ILE A 100 -13.59 0.19 2.28
CA ILE A 100 -14.77 1.01 1.96
C ILE A 100 -15.56 0.46 0.77
N THR A 101 -14.91 -0.30 -0.11
CA THR A 101 -15.55 -0.97 -1.25
C THR A 101 -16.44 -2.14 -0.84
N LEU A 102 -16.25 -2.68 0.36
CA LEU A 102 -17.11 -3.72 0.94
C LEU A 102 -18.38 -3.16 1.58
N VAL A 103 -18.49 -1.83 1.71
CA VAL A 103 -19.64 -1.17 2.36
C VAL A 103 -20.43 -0.40 1.31
N PRO A 104 -21.70 -0.78 1.03
CA PRO A 104 -22.60 0.01 0.18
C PRO A 104 -22.67 1.46 0.67
N GLU A 105 -22.74 2.41 -0.26
CA GLU A 105 -22.67 3.83 0.07
C GLU A 105 -23.73 4.25 1.11
N GLU A 106 -24.96 3.74 0.96
CA GLU A 106 -26.08 3.97 1.88
C GLU A 106 -25.90 3.34 3.27
N SER A 107 -24.98 2.38 3.40
CA SER A 107 -24.67 1.68 4.67
C SER A 107 -23.41 2.21 5.36
N ARG A 108 -22.73 3.17 4.77
CA ARG A 108 -21.51 3.75 5.34
C ARG A 108 -21.80 4.49 6.64
N ASN A 109 -21.27 3.95 7.71
CA ASN A 109 -21.34 4.55 9.04
C ASN A 109 -20.18 4.05 9.91
N PRO A 110 -19.17 4.89 10.17
CA PRO A 110 -17.96 4.46 10.89
C PRO A 110 -18.21 4.16 12.38
N MET A 111 -19.39 4.49 12.91
CA MET A 111 -19.82 4.05 14.25
C MET A 111 -20.06 2.53 14.31
N ASN A 112 -20.37 1.88 13.17
CA ASN A 112 -20.77 0.48 13.11
C ASN A 112 -19.72 -0.43 12.45
N THR A 113 -18.76 0.14 11.73
CA THR A 113 -17.79 -0.65 10.97
C THR A 113 -16.59 -1.06 11.81
N THR A 114 -16.12 -2.30 11.62
CA THR A 114 -15.07 -2.93 12.41
C THR A 114 -13.84 -3.34 11.61
N THR A 115 -12.69 -3.34 12.27
CA THR A 115 -11.41 -3.87 11.76
C THR A 115 -11.17 -5.34 12.16
N TYR A 116 -12.15 -6.04 12.74
CA TYR A 116 -11.98 -7.39 13.31
C TYR A 116 -11.37 -8.38 12.33
N GLY A 117 -11.86 -8.40 11.08
CA GLY A 117 -11.35 -9.31 10.04
C GLY A 117 -9.88 -9.11 9.69
N VAL A 118 -9.33 -7.90 9.89
CA VAL A 118 -7.88 -7.68 9.71
C VAL A 118 -7.09 -8.48 10.73
N GLY A 119 -7.54 -8.54 11.98
CA GLY A 119 -6.94 -9.37 13.02
C GLY A 119 -7.07 -10.86 12.72
N GLU A 120 -8.21 -11.30 12.15
CA GLU A 120 -8.40 -12.70 11.72
C GLU A 120 -7.40 -13.08 10.60
N LEU A 121 -7.09 -12.16 9.66
CA LEU A 121 -6.05 -12.39 8.64
C LEU A 121 -4.66 -12.50 9.26
N ILE A 122 -4.32 -11.65 10.22
CA ILE A 122 -3.04 -11.69 10.94
C ILE A 122 -2.90 -13.03 11.68
N LEU A 123 -3.94 -13.49 12.37
CA LEU A 123 -3.92 -14.78 13.06
C LEU A 123 -3.73 -15.95 12.10
N ASP A 124 -4.47 -16.00 10.98
CA ASP A 124 -4.31 -17.06 9.98
C ASP A 124 -2.87 -17.09 9.44
N ALA A 125 -2.27 -15.93 9.20
CA ALA A 125 -0.88 -15.84 8.76
C ALA A 125 0.12 -16.30 9.85
N ILE A 126 -0.12 -15.98 11.12
CA ILE A 126 0.68 -16.47 12.26
C ILE A 126 0.62 -18.00 12.34
N GLU A 127 -0.57 -18.60 12.21
CA GLU A 127 -0.80 -20.04 12.21
C GLU A 127 -0.07 -20.74 11.06
N ARG A 128 0.08 -20.06 9.91
CA ARG A 128 0.87 -20.53 8.74
C ARG A 128 2.37 -20.32 8.89
N GLY A 129 2.81 -19.80 10.03
CA GLY A 129 4.22 -19.63 10.37
C GLY A 129 4.81 -18.27 9.99
N CYS A 130 4.00 -17.29 9.56
CA CYS A 130 4.49 -15.93 9.32
C CYS A 130 4.88 -15.24 10.64
N ARG A 131 5.97 -14.47 10.59
CA ARG A 131 6.44 -13.63 11.71
C ARG A 131 6.75 -12.21 11.27
N HIS A 132 6.84 -11.98 9.97
CA HIS A 132 7.03 -10.67 9.36
C HIS A 132 5.76 -10.31 8.61
N PHE A 133 5.32 -9.05 8.76
CA PHE A 133 4.08 -8.56 8.16
C PHE A 133 4.33 -7.24 7.44
N ILE A 134 3.81 -7.15 6.23
CA ILE A 134 3.65 -5.90 5.49
C ILE A 134 2.15 -5.64 5.44
N VAL A 135 1.72 -4.53 6.01
CA VAL A 135 0.29 -4.23 6.10
C VAL A 135 -0.02 -2.90 5.44
N GLY A 136 -0.75 -2.94 4.32
CA GLY A 136 -1.31 -1.75 3.71
C GLY A 136 -2.60 -1.35 4.43
N ILE A 137 -2.67 -0.11 4.92
CA ILE A 137 -3.83 0.39 5.67
C ILE A 137 -4.69 1.39 4.90
N GLY A 138 -4.48 1.52 3.59
CA GLY A 138 -5.31 2.34 2.71
C GLY A 138 -6.71 1.79 2.49
N GLY A 139 -7.64 2.63 2.01
CA GLY A 139 -8.98 2.23 1.58
C GLY A 139 -9.95 1.80 2.69
N SER A 140 -9.72 2.15 3.95
CA SER A 140 -10.52 1.72 5.11
C SER A 140 -11.94 2.28 5.15
N ALA A 141 -12.91 1.47 5.62
CA ALA A 141 -14.28 1.89 5.93
C ALA A 141 -14.49 2.27 7.41
N THR A 142 -13.47 2.08 8.25
CA THR A 142 -13.58 2.01 9.70
C THR A 142 -13.02 3.24 10.41
N ASN A 143 -13.51 3.52 11.60
CA ASN A 143 -12.98 4.52 12.54
C ASN A 143 -13.11 4.02 13.99
N ASP A 144 -12.70 2.78 14.21
CA ASP A 144 -12.78 2.06 15.48
C ASP A 144 -11.46 2.06 16.26
N GLY A 145 -10.47 2.88 15.84
CA GLY A 145 -9.16 2.91 16.48
C GLY A 145 -8.32 1.66 16.26
N GLY A 146 -8.73 0.76 15.36
CA GLY A 146 -8.12 -0.57 15.19
C GLY A 146 -8.49 -1.56 16.28
N VAL A 147 -9.48 -1.21 17.14
CA VAL A 147 -9.89 -2.03 18.27
C VAL A 147 -10.44 -3.38 17.83
N GLY A 148 -11.21 -3.44 16.72
CA GLY A 148 -11.68 -4.72 16.19
C GLY A 148 -10.52 -5.68 15.87
N MET A 149 -9.47 -5.20 15.19
CA MET A 149 -8.27 -5.99 14.93
C MET A 149 -7.63 -6.50 16.22
N LEU A 150 -7.49 -5.65 17.22
CA LEU A 150 -6.89 -6.01 18.51
C LEU A 150 -7.74 -7.02 19.26
N GLN A 151 -9.08 -6.90 19.22
CA GLN A 151 -10.00 -7.91 19.79
C GLN A 151 -9.78 -9.28 19.15
N ALA A 152 -9.65 -9.37 17.84
CA ALA A 152 -9.34 -10.63 17.17
C ALA A 152 -7.97 -11.19 17.58
N LEU A 153 -6.99 -10.33 17.85
CA LEU A 153 -5.65 -10.72 18.32
C LEU A 153 -5.60 -11.12 19.80
N GLY A 154 -6.74 -10.99 20.52
CA GLY A 154 -6.90 -11.43 21.89
C GLY A 154 -6.74 -10.36 22.96
N TYR A 155 -6.70 -9.07 22.57
CA TYR A 155 -6.86 -8.00 23.57
C TYR A 155 -8.32 -7.89 23.99
N ASP A 156 -8.57 -7.81 25.29
CA ASP A 156 -9.90 -7.65 25.85
C ASP A 156 -10.18 -6.17 26.09
N PHE A 157 -11.14 -5.62 25.35
CA PHE A 157 -11.68 -4.28 25.52
C PHE A 157 -13.02 -4.43 26.25
N VAL A 158 -13.10 -3.97 27.49
CA VAL A 158 -14.25 -4.32 28.36
C VAL A 158 -14.95 -3.11 28.93
N THR A 159 -16.24 -3.30 29.20
CA THR A 159 -17.09 -2.34 29.90
C THR A 159 -16.79 -2.34 31.41
N GLN A 160 -17.45 -1.45 32.19
CA GLN A 160 -17.34 -1.43 33.66
C GLN A 160 -17.81 -2.73 34.32
N GLU A 161 -18.71 -3.48 33.65
CA GLU A 161 -19.18 -4.78 34.12
C GLU A 161 -18.28 -5.96 33.70
N GLY A 162 -17.14 -5.67 33.02
CA GLY A 162 -16.21 -6.70 32.54
C GLY A 162 -16.70 -7.46 31.32
N LYS A 163 -17.66 -6.93 30.54
CA LYS A 163 -18.15 -7.52 29.31
C LYS A 163 -17.37 -6.93 28.11
N ALA A 164 -17.14 -7.74 27.10
CA ALA A 164 -16.55 -7.25 25.86
C ALA A 164 -17.40 -6.14 25.22
N ILE A 165 -16.77 -5.07 24.75
CA ILE A 165 -17.46 -4.01 24.02
C ILE A 165 -17.90 -4.50 22.64
N SER A 166 -18.90 -3.84 22.05
CA SER A 166 -19.36 -4.12 20.69
C SER A 166 -18.34 -3.64 19.64
N TYR A 167 -18.55 -4.03 18.37
CA TYR A 167 -17.73 -3.59 17.24
C TYR A 167 -17.96 -2.11 16.89
N GLY A 168 -16.98 -1.53 16.19
CA GLY A 168 -17.04 -0.20 15.62
C GLY A 168 -16.84 0.92 16.63
N GLY A 169 -16.98 2.16 16.15
CA GLY A 169 -16.88 3.36 16.99
C GLY A 169 -17.89 3.36 18.16
N ASN A 170 -19.06 2.75 17.98
CA ASN A 170 -20.06 2.61 19.03
C ASN A 170 -19.55 1.84 20.24
N GLY A 171 -18.74 0.79 20.02
CA GLY A 171 -18.17 0.01 21.14
C GLY A 171 -17.28 0.84 22.05
N LEU A 172 -16.58 1.83 21.51
CA LEU A 172 -15.71 2.71 22.29
C LEU A 172 -16.47 3.55 23.34
N ARG A 173 -17.80 3.74 23.20
CA ARG A 173 -18.63 4.43 24.21
C ARG A 173 -18.63 3.71 25.55
N GLU A 174 -18.54 2.39 25.51
CA GLU A 174 -18.67 1.54 26.72
C GLU A 174 -17.30 1.12 27.26
N LEU A 175 -16.20 1.54 26.60
CA LEU A 175 -14.85 1.14 26.95
C LEU A 175 -14.46 1.69 28.34
N ALA A 176 -14.17 0.79 29.27
CA ALA A 176 -13.73 1.12 30.63
C ALA A 176 -12.30 0.66 30.92
N SER A 177 -11.87 -0.49 30.40
CA SER A 177 -10.50 -0.98 30.56
C SER A 177 -10.06 -1.84 29.39
N ILE A 178 -8.74 -2.03 29.29
CA ILE A 178 -8.09 -2.84 28.26
C ILE A 178 -7.20 -3.85 28.99
N GLU A 179 -7.31 -5.12 28.60
CA GLU A 179 -6.54 -6.22 29.17
C GLU A 179 -5.81 -7.01 28.09
N GLU A 180 -4.66 -7.59 28.43
CA GLU A 180 -3.77 -8.30 27.48
C GLU A 180 -3.56 -9.78 27.83
N SER A 181 -4.30 -10.29 28.82
CA SER A 181 -4.11 -11.67 29.32
C SER A 181 -4.41 -12.76 28.30
N ASN A 182 -5.23 -12.47 27.29
CA ASN A 182 -5.65 -13.42 26.26
C ASN A 182 -4.97 -13.18 24.90
N VAL A 183 -4.02 -12.24 24.82
CA VAL A 183 -3.30 -11.92 23.58
C VAL A 183 -2.56 -13.15 23.06
N HIS A 184 -2.67 -13.39 21.74
CA HIS A 184 -2.01 -14.51 21.10
C HIS A 184 -0.49 -14.47 21.37
N PRO A 185 0.08 -15.53 22.01
CA PRO A 185 1.44 -15.47 22.56
C PRO A 185 2.52 -15.18 21.49
N THR A 186 2.30 -15.62 20.27
CA THR A 186 3.22 -15.43 19.15
C THR A 186 3.23 -13.99 18.62
N LEU A 187 2.23 -13.16 18.95
CA LEU A 187 2.16 -11.77 18.44
C LEU A 187 3.40 -10.95 18.79
N LYS A 188 3.97 -11.16 19.98
CA LYS A 188 5.19 -10.49 20.43
C LYS A 188 6.46 -10.87 19.64
N GLU A 189 6.41 -11.99 18.92
CA GLU A 189 7.49 -12.43 18.04
C GLU A 189 7.37 -11.84 16.63
N CYS A 190 6.21 -11.25 16.33
CA CYS A 190 5.92 -10.70 15.02
C CYS A 190 6.44 -9.27 14.87
N THR A 191 6.86 -8.92 13.66
CA THR A 191 7.22 -7.56 13.27
C THR A 191 6.29 -7.08 12.17
N PHE A 192 5.92 -5.79 12.21
CA PHE A 192 4.98 -5.21 11.26
C PHE A 192 5.59 -3.97 10.61
N LYS A 193 5.65 -3.96 9.28
CA LYS A 193 5.86 -2.75 8.48
C LYS A 193 4.50 -2.30 7.96
N VAL A 194 4.03 -1.18 8.43
CA VAL A 194 2.70 -0.66 8.09
C VAL A 194 2.85 0.47 7.08
N ALA A 195 2.32 0.28 5.89
CA ALA A 195 2.34 1.27 4.83
C ALA A 195 1.38 2.42 5.16
N CYS A 196 1.96 3.59 5.45
CA CYS A 196 1.25 4.78 5.88
C CYS A 196 1.86 6.03 5.25
N ASP A 197 1.14 6.64 4.29
CA ASP A 197 1.59 7.83 3.58
C ASP A 197 0.94 9.13 4.10
N VAL A 198 0.25 9.06 5.25
CA VAL A 198 -0.34 10.22 5.90
C VAL A 198 0.29 10.46 7.27
N THR A 199 0.31 11.72 7.69
CA THR A 199 0.93 12.14 8.97
C THR A 199 -0.08 12.58 10.02
N ASN A 200 -1.38 12.39 9.76
CA ASN A 200 -2.44 12.82 10.64
C ASN A 200 -2.33 12.15 12.03
N PRO A 201 -2.48 12.90 13.13
CA PRO A 201 -2.56 12.35 14.47
C PRO A 201 -3.89 11.60 14.67
N LEU A 202 -4.01 10.86 15.77
CA LEU A 202 -5.21 10.10 16.08
C LEU A 202 -6.44 11.00 16.26
N CYS A 203 -6.31 12.07 17.01
CA CYS A 203 -7.39 12.96 17.43
C CYS A 203 -7.10 14.43 17.11
N GLY A 204 -8.14 15.27 17.20
CA GLY A 204 -8.11 16.72 17.01
C GLY A 204 -8.52 17.17 15.62
N GLU A 205 -8.38 18.46 15.32
CA GLU A 205 -8.82 19.07 14.05
C GLU A 205 -8.24 18.41 12.80
N ASN A 206 -7.02 17.87 12.89
CA ASN A 206 -6.35 17.12 11.83
C ASN A 206 -6.34 15.61 12.12
N GLY A 207 -7.16 15.14 13.06
CA GLY A 207 -7.23 13.78 13.49
C GLY A 207 -7.98 12.86 12.53
N SER A 208 -7.97 11.58 12.86
CA SER A 208 -8.60 10.52 12.07
C SER A 208 -10.05 10.80 11.70
N SER A 209 -10.87 11.12 12.71
CA SER A 209 -12.31 11.33 12.54
C SER A 209 -12.62 12.59 11.73
N ALA A 210 -11.89 13.68 12.00
CA ALA A 210 -12.10 14.97 11.33
C ALA A 210 -11.79 14.91 9.83
N ILE A 211 -10.66 14.28 9.48
CA ILE A 211 -10.17 14.28 8.10
C ILE A 211 -10.78 13.15 7.28
N PHE A 212 -10.87 11.94 7.83
CA PHE A 212 -11.26 10.75 7.08
C PHE A 212 -12.66 10.23 7.39
N GLY A 213 -13.29 10.72 8.46
CA GLY A 213 -14.64 10.31 8.85
C GLY A 213 -15.73 10.62 7.81
N PRO A 214 -15.78 11.84 7.22
CA PRO A 214 -16.84 12.21 6.27
C PRO A 214 -16.94 11.27 5.07
N GLN A 215 -15.83 10.85 4.45
CA GLN A 215 -15.85 9.92 3.32
C GLN A 215 -16.35 8.50 3.69
N LYS A 216 -16.33 8.17 4.99
CA LYS A 216 -16.81 6.92 5.55
C LYS A 216 -18.26 7.01 6.04
N GLY A 217 -18.94 8.15 5.78
CA GLY A 217 -20.33 8.38 6.13
C GLY A 217 -20.55 9.02 7.51
N ALA A 218 -19.51 9.55 8.16
CA ALA A 218 -19.68 10.26 9.43
C ALA A 218 -20.37 11.61 9.23
N THR A 219 -21.41 11.90 10.04
CA THR A 219 -21.97 13.25 10.18
C THR A 219 -21.03 14.14 11.03
N PRO A 220 -21.18 15.46 11.02
CA PRO A 220 -20.39 16.35 11.88
C PRO A 220 -20.46 15.98 13.37
N GLU A 221 -21.64 15.54 13.86
CA GLU A 221 -21.83 15.10 15.23
C GLU A 221 -21.07 13.80 15.53
N MET A 222 -21.13 12.83 14.60
CA MET A 222 -20.34 11.58 14.69
C MET A 222 -18.84 11.85 14.69
N VAL A 223 -18.37 12.81 13.89
CA VAL A 223 -16.94 13.20 13.87
C VAL A 223 -16.48 13.68 15.23
N GLN A 224 -17.25 14.58 15.85
CA GLN A 224 -16.94 15.10 17.19
C GLN A 224 -16.95 13.97 18.25
N GLU A 225 -17.95 13.13 18.19
CA GLU A 225 -18.09 12.01 19.13
C GLU A 225 -16.94 11.00 18.97
N LEU A 226 -16.67 10.54 17.75
CA LEU A 226 -15.58 9.62 17.47
C LEU A 226 -14.22 10.17 17.90
N ASP A 227 -13.98 11.47 17.74
CA ASP A 227 -12.74 12.11 18.19
C ASP A 227 -12.57 11.99 19.71
N GLN A 228 -13.63 12.24 20.49
CA GLN A 228 -13.60 12.09 21.93
C GLN A 228 -13.43 10.63 22.39
N LEU A 229 -14.09 9.70 21.69
CA LEU A 229 -13.98 8.27 21.97
C LEU A 229 -12.55 7.75 21.69
N LEU A 230 -11.95 8.15 20.59
CA LEU A 230 -10.56 7.83 20.27
C LEU A 230 -9.58 8.47 21.25
N LEU A 231 -9.88 9.68 21.75
CA LEU A 231 -9.08 10.32 22.80
C LEU A 231 -9.12 9.51 24.08
N HIS A 232 -10.31 9.07 24.51
CA HIS A 232 -10.49 8.23 25.69
C HIS A 232 -9.75 6.88 25.53
N TYR A 233 -9.90 6.23 24.40
CA TYR A 233 -9.18 5.01 24.05
C TYR A 233 -7.65 5.20 24.15
N ALA A 234 -7.11 6.29 23.60
CA ALA A 234 -5.69 6.57 23.68
C ALA A 234 -5.18 6.78 25.12
N GLU A 235 -5.98 7.41 25.98
CA GLU A 235 -5.62 7.57 27.40
C GLU A 235 -5.60 6.23 28.14
N LEU A 236 -6.57 5.35 27.89
CA LEU A 236 -6.58 4.00 28.47
C LEU A 236 -5.43 3.14 27.96
N SER A 237 -5.05 3.30 26.69
CA SER A 237 -3.93 2.56 26.06
C SER A 237 -2.59 2.78 26.76
N LYS A 238 -2.41 3.90 27.47
CA LYS A 238 -1.20 4.19 28.27
C LYS A 238 -1.00 3.20 29.42
N ASN A 239 -2.05 2.53 29.88
CA ASN A 239 -1.95 1.48 30.88
C ASN A 239 -1.31 0.20 30.33
N ILE A 240 -1.45 -0.04 29.01
CA ILE A 240 -0.86 -1.18 28.31
C ILE A 240 0.57 -0.82 27.84
N ASN A 241 0.72 0.36 27.25
CA ASN A 241 2.00 0.87 26.74
C ASN A 241 2.14 2.34 27.12
N SER A 242 3.04 2.63 28.07
CA SER A 242 3.29 3.99 28.55
C SER A 242 3.84 4.94 27.47
N HIS A 243 4.32 4.40 26.35
CA HIS A 243 4.79 5.15 25.18
C HIS A 243 3.70 5.38 24.13
N ALA A 244 2.44 5.00 24.40
CA ALA A 244 1.33 5.27 23.49
C ALA A 244 1.20 6.78 23.25
N ASP A 245 1.46 7.18 22.01
CA ASP A 245 1.47 8.59 21.59
C ASP A 245 0.46 8.83 20.48
N ARG A 246 -0.66 9.46 20.82
CA ARG A 246 -1.72 9.82 19.86
C ARG A 246 -1.30 10.91 18.87
N PHE A 247 -0.22 11.62 19.12
CA PHE A 247 0.30 12.69 18.27
C PHE A 247 1.37 12.19 17.27
N TYR A 248 1.84 10.96 17.44
CA TYR A 248 2.84 10.43 16.52
C TYR A 248 2.29 10.46 15.07
N PRO A 249 3.08 10.93 14.08
CA PRO A 249 2.62 11.04 12.71
C PRO A 249 2.11 9.70 12.15
N GLY A 250 0.89 9.70 11.59
CA GLY A 250 0.28 8.50 11.03
C GLY A 250 -0.62 7.71 11.98
N THR A 251 -0.69 8.08 13.27
CA THR A 251 -1.58 7.38 14.23
C THR A 251 -3.05 7.50 13.87
N GLY A 252 -3.46 8.57 13.16
CA GLY A 252 -4.82 8.75 12.66
C GLY A 252 -5.12 7.99 11.36
N ALA A 253 -4.13 7.41 10.72
CA ALA A 253 -4.34 6.67 9.48
C ALA A 253 -5.35 5.54 9.66
N ALA A 254 -6.20 5.34 8.63
CA ALA A 254 -7.17 4.25 8.58
C ALA A 254 -8.08 4.14 9.80
N GLY A 255 -8.58 5.27 10.30
CA GLY A 255 -9.51 5.24 11.43
C GLY A 255 -8.85 4.93 12.78
N GLY A 256 -7.53 5.17 12.91
CA GLY A 256 -6.74 4.88 14.10
C GLY A 256 -5.97 3.56 14.06
N MET A 257 -5.97 2.84 12.93
CA MET A 257 -5.16 1.62 12.76
C MET A 257 -3.67 1.88 12.98
N GLY A 258 -3.14 3.04 12.52
CA GLY A 258 -1.76 3.43 12.77
C GLY A 258 -1.43 3.48 14.27
N PHE A 259 -2.34 4.03 15.09
CA PHE A 259 -2.19 4.05 16.54
C PHE A 259 -2.22 2.64 17.14
N ALA A 260 -3.17 1.79 16.69
CA ALA A 260 -3.27 0.42 17.18
C ALA A 260 -1.99 -0.37 16.92
N PHE A 261 -1.46 -0.33 15.71
CA PHE A 261 -0.22 -1.01 15.39
C PHE A 261 0.96 -0.52 16.23
N LEU A 262 1.18 0.79 16.32
CA LEU A 262 2.31 1.37 17.07
C LEU A 262 2.23 1.10 18.57
N THR A 263 1.02 1.04 19.13
CA THR A 263 0.82 0.92 20.57
C THR A 263 0.85 -0.53 21.05
N TYR A 264 0.31 -1.47 20.25
CA TYR A 264 0.02 -2.83 20.69
C TYR A 264 0.87 -3.91 20.01
N THR A 265 1.71 -3.52 19.05
CA THR A 265 2.56 -4.47 18.32
C THR A 265 3.98 -3.91 18.13
N ASN A 266 4.89 -4.74 17.58
CA ASN A 266 6.23 -4.30 17.18
C ASN A 266 6.18 -3.69 15.76
N ALA A 267 5.39 -2.66 15.57
CA ALA A 267 5.19 -2.04 14.26
C ALA A 267 6.06 -0.79 14.06
N THR A 268 6.42 -0.58 12.78
CA THR A 268 6.89 0.70 12.24
C THR A 268 5.90 1.21 11.20
N LEU A 269 5.65 2.53 11.19
CA LEU A 269 4.95 3.18 10.09
C LEU A 269 5.98 3.67 9.09
N GLU A 270 5.86 3.25 7.85
CA GLU A 270 6.77 3.61 6.77
C GLU A 270 5.97 3.99 5.52
N SER A 271 6.54 4.81 4.64
CA SER A 271 5.91 5.05 3.34
C SER A 271 5.79 3.74 2.56
N GLY A 272 4.63 3.50 1.95
CA GLY A 272 4.35 2.28 1.20
C GLY A 272 5.41 2.03 0.12
N ILE A 273 5.81 3.07 -0.60
CA ILE A 273 6.85 2.94 -1.61
C ILE A 273 8.20 2.54 -1.01
N GLN A 274 8.60 3.05 0.17
CA GLN A 274 9.86 2.68 0.80
C GLN A 274 9.88 1.20 1.22
N ILE A 275 8.77 0.69 1.72
CA ILE A 275 8.62 -0.75 2.03
C ILE A 275 8.87 -1.57 0.75
N VAL A 276 8.17 -1.24 -0.34
CA VAL A 276 8.29 -1.99 -1.61
C VAL A 276 9.71 -1.93 -2.17
N LEU A 277 10.35 -0.76 -2.18
CA LEU A 277 11.73 -0.60 -2.66
C LEU A 277 12.72 -1.45 -1.86
N THR A 278 12.52 -1.53 -0.54
CA THR A 278 13.38 -2.29 0.38
C THR A 278 13.17 -3.80 0.20
N GLU A 279 11.92 -4.25 0.23
CA GLU A 279 11.59 -5.68 0.13
C GLU A 279 11.96 -6.28 -1.22
N THR A 280 11.84 -5.50 -2.30
CA THR A 280 12.23 -5.95 -3.65
C THR A 280 13.72 -5.84 -3.92
N LYS A 281 14.51 -5.34 -2.96
CA LYS A 281 15.96 -5.08 -3.09
C LYS A 281 16.28 -4.28 -4.36
N LEU A 282 15.41 -3.30 -4.69
CA LEU A 282 15.50 -2.56 -5.94
C LEU A 282 16.80 -1.76 -6.05
N GLU A 283 17.31 -1.23 -4.93
CA GLU A 283 18.54 -0.45 -4.89
C GLU A 283 19.75 -1.23 -5.41
N GLU A 284 19.87 -2.51 -5.05
CA GLU A 284 20.98 -3.37 -5.49
C GLU A 284 21.00 -3.50 -7.03
N LEU A 285 19.85 -3.62 -7.64
CA LEU A 285 19.73 -3.71 -9.11
C LEU A 285 20.03 -2.39 -9.79
N ILE A 286 19.53 -1.29 -9.23
CA ILE A 286 19.73 0.06 -9.76
C ILE A 286 21.21 0.42 -9.83
N THR A 287 22.03 0.04 -8.84
CA THR A 287 23.46 0.36 -8.81
C THR A 287 24.19 -0.05 -10.09
N THR A 288 23.79 -1.15 -10.72
CA THR A 288 24.44 -1.72 -11.92
C THR A 288 23.67 -1.42 -13.21
N ALA A 289 22.54 -0.73 -13.16
CA ALA A 289 21.71 -0.43 -14.32
C ALA A 289 22.31 0.68 -15.22
N ASP A 290 22.07 0.59 -16.51
CA ASP A 290 22.29 1.68 -17.47
C ASP A 290 21.09 2.63 -17.48
N PHE A 291 19.88 2.07 -17.39
CA PHE A 291 18.61 2.79 -17.33
C PHE A 291 17.71 2.20 -16.25
N VAL A 292 16.93 3.09 -15.62
CA VAL A 292 15.81 2.74 -14.76
C VAL A 292 14.54 3.19 -15.45
N VAL A 293 13.56 2.31 -15.51
CA VAL A 293 12.25 2.58 -16.12
C VAL A 293 11.19 2.46 -15.04
N THR A 294 10.34 3.48 -14.95
CA THR A 294 9.22 3.55 -14.00
C THR A 294 7.96 4.07 -14.68
N GLY A 295 6.90 4.31 -13.94
CA GLY A 295 5.64 4.88 -14.45
C GLY A 295 4.44 4.40 -13.66
N GLU A 296 3.27 4.81 -14.14
CA GLU A 296 1.96 4.47 -13.58
C GLU A 296 0.85 4.73 -14.62
N GLY A 297 -0.40 4.39 -14.28
CA GLY A 297 -1.53 4.61 -15.19
C GLY A 297 -1.73 6.06 -15.60
N ARG A 298 -1.38 7.05 -14.76
CA ARG A 298 -1.50 8.48 -15.05
C ARG A 298 -0.44 9.29 -14.34
N LEU A 299 0.44 9.91 -15.10
CA LEU A 299 1.40 10.90 -14.60
C LEU A 299 0.77 12.30 -14.54
N ASP A 300 0.79 12.91 -13.35
CA ASP A 300 0.26 14.24 -13.07
C ASP A 300 1.08 14.96 -11.98
N GLY A 301 0.65 16.16 -11.57
CA GLY A 301 1.31 16.92 -10.50
C GLY A 301 1.29 16.20 -9.14
N GLN A 302 0.31 15.34 -8.88
CA GLN A 302 0.29 14.54 -7.65
C GLN A 302 1.37 13.45 -7.64
N THR A 303 1.73 12.93 -8.80
CA THR A 303 2.87 12.00 -8.93
C THR A 303 4.14 12.64 -8.38
N ALA A 304 4.39 13.92 -8.70
CA ALA A 304 5.54 14.68 -8.24
C ALA A 304 5.61 14.86 -6.71
N LEU A 305 4.50 14.69 -6.00
CA LEU A 305 4.41 14.80 -4.54
C LEU A 305 4.86 13.54 -3.79
N GLY A 306 5.50 12.58 -4.46
CA GLY A 306 6.13 11.43 -3.80
C GLY A 306 5.47 10.07 -4.03
N LYS A 307 4.62 9.95 -5.07
CA LYS A 307 4.09 8.63 -5.46
C LYS A 307 5.19 7.68 -5.93
N ALA A 308 4.82 6.42 -6.16
CA ALA A 308 5.72 5.33 -6.49
C ALA A 308 6.75 5.64 -7.58
N PRO A 309 6.41 6.26 -8.73
CA PRO A 309 7.40 6.59 -9.75
C PRO A 309 8.50 7.56 -9.28
N ILE A 310 8.15 8.51 -8.41
CA ILE A 310 9.11 9.46 -7.84
C ILE A 310 10.03 8.79 -6.81
N GLY A 311 9.50 7.85 -6.01
CA GLY A 311 10.34 7.05 -5.11
C GLY A 311 11.43 6.28 -5.86
N VAL A 312 11.07 5.63 -6.98
CA VAL A 312 12.02 4.95 -7.87
C VAL A 312 13.03 5.95 -8.47
N ALA A 313 12.54 7.10 -8.95
CA ALA A 313 13.40 8.12 -9.56
C ALA A 313 14.41 8.69 -8.53
N ALA A 314 13.97 9.00 -7.31
CA ALA A 314 14.85 9.48 -6.26
C ALA A 314 15.96 8.46 -5.93
N LEU A 315 15.58 7.17 -5.80
CA LEU A 315 16.54 6.10 -5.58
C LEU A 315 17.53 5.97 -6.74
N ALA A 316 17.06 6.03 -7.98
CA ALA A 316 17.92 5.99 -9.17
C ALA A 316 18.89 7.19 -9.23
N LYS A 317 18.43 8.39 -8.85
CA LYS A 317 19.28 9.60 -8.84
C LYS A 317 20.36 9.56 -7.76
N LYS A 318 20.12 8.94 -6.62
CA LYS A 318 21.15 8.65 -5.61
C LYS A 318 22.35 7.92 -6.22
N HIS A 319 22.10 7.05 -7.22
CA HIS A 319 23.10 6.30 -7.97
C HIS A 319 23.41 6.88 -9.36
N GLN A 320 23.04 8.14 -9.63
CA GLN A 320 23.30 8.88 -10.88
C GLN A 320 22.77 8.16 -12.13
N LYS A 321 21.68 7.39 -12.00
CA LYS A 321 21.09 6.66 -13.12
C LYS A 321 20.11 7.52 -13.91
N LYS A 322 19.93 7.17 -15.18
CA LYS A 322 18.93 7.77 -16.06
C LYS A 322 17.59 7.10 -15.85
N VAL A 323 16.54 7.93 -15.75
CA VAL A 323 15.18 7.48 -15.44
C VAL A 323 14.24 7.86 -16.57
N LEU A 324 13.61 6.86 -17.16
CA LEU A 324 12.51 7.01 -18.11
C LEU A 324 11.20 6.60 -17.45
N ALA A 325 10.11 7.30 -17.75
CA ALA A 325 8.79 6.92 -17.28
C ALA A 325 7.81 6.70 -18.43
N PHE A 326 6.93 5.70 -18.28
CA PHE A 326 5.83 5.44 -19.20
C PHE A 326 4.50 5.53 -18.45
N ALA A 327 3.50 6.10 -19.09
CA ALA A 327 2.20 6.30 -18.47
C ALA A 327 1.05 6.08 -19.45
N GLY A 328 -0.10 5.63 -18.93
CA GLY A 328 -1.34 5.55 -19.71
C GLY A 328 -1.78 6.93 -20.18
N ALA A 329 -1.79 7.90 -19.29
CA ALA A 329 -2.11 9.30 -19.57
C ALA A 329 -1.08 10.24 -18.92
N VAL A 330 -0.90 11.41 -19.51
CA VAL A 330 0.01 12.45 -19.02
C VAL A 330 -0.71 13.79 -19.02
N THR A 331 -0.71 14.48 -17.90
CA THR A 331 -1.32 15.81 -17.77
C THR A 331 -0.28 16.92 -18.01
N LEU A 332 -0.76 18.16 -18.14
CA LEU A 332 0.13 19.32 -18.40
C LEU A 332 1.10 19.60 -17.26
N ASP A 333 0.71 19.27 -16.02
CA ASP A 333 1.52 19.45 -14.82
C ASP A 333 2.47 18.26 -14.54
N ALA A 334 2.38 17.16 -15.28
CA ALA A 334 3.33 16.05 -15.19
C ALA A 334 4.81 16.46 -15.42
N LYS A 335 5.04 17.60 -16.09
CA LYS A 335 6.39 18.17 -16.25
C LYS A 335 7.11 18.42 -14.91
N GLU A 336 6.39 18.55 -13.82
CA GLU A 336 6.97 18.67 -12.47
C GLU A 336 7.78 17.43 -12.10
N CYS A 337 7.40 16.25 -12.59
CA CYS A 337 8.15 15.01 -12.37
C CYS A 337 9.60 15.07 -12.85
N ASN A 338 9.90 15.92 -13.87
CA ASN A 338 11.28 16.12 -14.35
C ASN A 338 12.16 16.79 -13.28
N GLN A 339 11.58 17.64 -12.42
CA GLN A 339 12.30 18.28 -11.32
C GLN A 339 12.56 17.30 -10.14
N HIS A 340 11.82 16.19 -10.13
CA HIS A 340 11.90 15.15 -9.11
C HIS A 340 12.61 13.87 -9.57
N GLY A 341 13.41 13.95 -10.63
CA GLY A 341 14.36 12.90 -11.03
C GLY A 341 13.93 12.02 -12.21
N ILE A 342 12.76 12.21 -12.80
CA ILE A 342 12.40 11.57 -14.07
C ILE A 342 13.02 12.37 -15.20
N ASP A 343 13.96 11.79 -15.96
CA ASP A 343 14.65 12.50 -17.06
C ASP A 343 13.73 12.73 -18.26
N ALA A 344 12.88 11.74 -18.58
CA ALA A 344 11.88 11.86 -19.65
C ALA A 344 10.69 10.94 -19.37
N PHE A 345 9.50 11.35 -19.81
CA PHE A 345 8.29 10.54 -19.69
C PHE A 345 7.50 10.50 -21.01
N PHE A 346 6.79 9.41 -21.24
CA PHE A 346 6.10 9.12 -22.48
C PHE A 346 4.71 8.54 -22.23
N PRO A 347 3.64 9.09 -22.86
CA PRO A 347 2.35 8.42 -22.87
C PRO A 347 2.39 7.21 -23.80
N ILE A 348 1.73 6.12 -23.41
CA ILE A 348 1.63 4.92 -24.26
C ILE A 348 0.47 4.96 -25.24
N LEU A 349 -0.47 5.91 -25.08
CA LEU A 349 -1.58 6.09 -26.01
C LEU A 349 -1.09 6.64 -27.35
N ARG A 350 -1.31 5.88 -28.41
CA ARG A 350 -0.80 6.15 -29.76
C ARG A 350 -1.77 6.96 -30.63
N GLY A 351 -2.98 7.19 -30.17
CA GLY A 351 -4.02 7.94 -30.88
C GLY A 351 -5.18 8.31 -29.98
N VAL A 352 -6.18 8.95 -30.57
CA VAL A 352 -7.42 9.27 -29.87
C VAL A 352 -8.28 8.02 -29.81
N VAL A 353 -8.50 7.51 -28.60
CA VAL A 353 -9.29 6.31 -28.32
C VAL A 353 -10.23 6.57 -27.16
N THR A 354 -11.27 5.77 -27.02
CA THR A 354 -12.13 5.79 -25.84
C THR A 354 -11.39 5.24 -24.62
N LEU A 355 -11.81 5.63 -23.41
CA LEU A 355 -11.24 5.09 -22.17
C LEU A 355 -11.33 3.56 -22.12
N LYS A 356 -12.46 2.98 -22.58
CA LYS A 356 -12.67 1.53 -22.63
C LYS A 356 -11.65 0.83 -23.54
N GLU A 357 -11.35 1.41 -24.69
CA GLU A 357 -10.32 0.88 -25.60
C GLU A 357 -8.92 1.03 -25.02
N ALA A 358 -8.62 2.19 -24.41
CA ALA A 358 -7.33 2.43 -23.78
C ALA A 358 -7.04 1.48 -22.61
N MET A 359 -8.06 1.08 -21.86
CA MET A 359 -7.98 0.16 -20.72
C MET A 359 -8.05 -1.32 -21.12
N ASN A 360 -8.28 -1.64 -22.40
CA ASN A 360 -8.21 -3.03 -22.86
C ASN A 360 -6.76 -3.55 -22.68
N LYS A 361 -6.63 -4.70 -22.03
CA LYS A 361 -5.36 -5.26 -21.59
C LYS A 361 -4.39 -5.51 -22.76
N GLU A 362 -4.87 -6.13 -23.81
CA GLU A 362 -4.06 -6.45 -25.00
C GLU A 362 -3.61 -5.18 -25.72
N VAL A 363 -4.51 -4.19 -25.82
CA VAL A 363 -4.22 -2.89 -26.46
C VAL A 363 -3.19 -2.12 -25.61
N ALA A 364 -3.35 -2.07 -24.31
CA ALA A 364 -2.42 -1.40 -23.41
C ALA A 364 -1.04 -2.06 -23.43
N HIS A 365 -0.98 -3.38 -23.39
CA HIS A 365 0.26 -4.15 -23.52
C HIS A 365 0.99 -3.81 -24.84
N GLN A 366 0.30 -3.91 -25.98
CA GLN A 366 0.91 -3.63 -27.28
C GLN A 366 1.36 -2.16 -27.40
N ASN A 367 0.57 -1.21 -26.91
CA ASN A 367 0.94 0.20 -26.89
C ASN A 367 2.19 0.45 -26.05
N MET A 368 2.33 -0.21 -24.90
CA MET A 368 3.52 -0.14 -24.06
C MET A 368 4.75 -0.68 -24.81
N VAL A 369 4.66 -1.88 -25.36
CA VAL A 369 5.75 -2.51 -26.13
C VAL A 369 6.24 -1.59 -27.25
N ASP A 370 5.31 -1.12 -28.10
CA ASP A 370 5.63 -0.31 -29.26
C ASP A 370 6.22 1.06 -28.88
N THR A 371 5.69 1.69 -27.82
CA THR A 371 6.21 2.98 -27.36
C THR A 371 7.63 2.83 -26.80
N VAL A 372 7.85 1.81 -25.98
CA VAL A 372 9.17 1.50 -25.42
C VAL A 372 10.17 1.19 -26.51
N GLU A 373 9.80 0.39 -27.53
CA GLU A 373 10.65 0.10 -28.68
C GLU A 373 11.11 1.40 -29.34
N GLN A 374 10.21 2.34 -29.64
CA GLN A 374 10.59 3.60 -30.31
C GLN A 374 11.50 4.47 -29.44
N VAL A 375 11.27 4.54 -28.13
CA VAL A 375 12.14 5.27 -27.21
C VAL A 375 13.54 4.67 -27.18
N PHE A 376 13.67 3.35 -27.12
CA PHE A 376 14.97 2.68 -27.09
C PHE A 376 15.68 2.72 -28.45
N ARG A 377 14.99 2.82 -29.59
CA ARG A 377 15.59 3.14 -30.90
C ARG A 377 16.24 4.50 -30.88
N VAL A 378 15.66 5.51 -30.25
CA VAL A 378 16.31 6.83 -30.08
C VAL A 378 17.56 6.71 -29.21
N VAL A 379 17.53 5.93 -28.15
CA VAL A 379 18.70 5.66 -27.29
C VAL A 379 19.84 5.01 -28.09
N GLU A 380 19.53 4.04 -28.94
CA GLU A 380 20.52 3.36 -29.81
C GLU A 380 21.16 4.32 -30.79
N MET A 381 20.36 5.08 -31.53
CA MET A 381 20.83 6.08 -32.49
C MET A 381 21.81 7.09 -31.84
N MET A 382 21.54 7.51 -30.59
CA MET A 382 22.41 8.46 -29.88
C MET A 382 23.73 7.82 -29.39
N LYS A 383 23.79 6.50 -29.20
CA LYS A 383 25.04 5.80 -28.87
C LYS A 383 25.93 5.65 -30.09
N GLU A 384 25.37 5.23 -31.21
CA GLU A 384 26.12 5.10 -32.47
C GLU A 384 26.75 6.44 -32.94
N GLY A 385 26.05 7.55 -32.71
CA GLY A 385 26.57 8.87 -33.02
C GLY A 385 27.77 9.33 -32.16
N ARG A 386 27.98 8.72 -30.99
CA ARG A 386 29.14 9.02 -30.12
C ARG A 386 30.35 8.15 -30.39
N GLU A 387 30.16 6.97 -30.98
CA GLU A 387 31.28 6.08 -31.36
C GLU A 387 31.92 6.45 -32.68
N ASN A 388 31.22 7.25 -33.50
CA ASN A 388 31.67 7.71 -34.81
C ASN A 388 32.15 9.19 -34.86
N GLY A 389 32.18 9.89 -33.75
CA GLY A 389 32.66 11.26 -33.60
C GLY A 389 33.79 11.35 -32.58
#